data_3d1d6abede2955b69b8375c91edeeb9a
#
_entry.id   3d1d6abede2955b69b8375c91edeeb9a
#
_cell.length_a   1.000
_cell.length_b   1.000
_cell.length_c   1.000
_cell.angle_alpha   90.00
_cell.angle_beta   90.00
_cell.angle_gamma   90.00
#
_symmetry.space_group_name_H-M   'P 1'
#
loop_
_entity.id
_entity.type
_entity.pdbx_description
1 polymer ?
#
loop_
_entity_poly.entity_id
_entity_poly.type
_entity_poly.pdbx_seq_one_letter_code
_entity_poly.pdbx_strand_id
1 'polypeptide(L)'
;VYPLAMLMPAYHGRKDSLNKMRVGLTIYDALAFDRGWLADPDQRLPRHRVLSAAETLALQPELPADGLAGALQYHDCQMFSPERLALECLLSAASAGASLANYVRVDGFIREGERIAGVHVHDLLSGQTAELRAGLVSNAAGPVADTVPGTRAARPRARLPGRRARGTAVKARG
;
A
#
# COMPACT_ATOMS: atom_id res chain seq x y z
N VAL A 1 -13.83 7.17 5.52
CA VAL A 1 -12.51 7.69 5.14
C VAL A 1 -12.60 9.20 5.13
N TYR A 2 -11.67 9.89 5.79
CA TYR A 2 -11.69 11.36 5.93
C TYR A 2 -10.38 11.96 5.45
N PRO A 3 -10.38 13.22 4.95
CA PRO A 3 -9.17 13.93 4.58
C PRO A 3 -8.26 14.14 5.79
N LEU A 4 -7.02 13.67 5.70
CA LEU A 4 -5.96 13.95 6.67
C LEU A 4 -4.98 14.94 6.07
N ALA A 5 -4.80 16.09 6.72
CA ALA A 5 -3.80 17.07 6.32
C ALA A 5 -2.39 16.55 6.65
N MET A 6 -1.56 16.46 5.63
CA MET A 6 -0.16 16.06 5.73
C MET A 6 0.73 17.27 5.43
N LEU A 7 1.79 17.45 6.22
CA LEU A 7 2.76 18.51 6.05
C LEU A 7 4.12 17.92 5.65
N MET A 8 4.67 18.38 4.52
CA MET A 8 6.00 18.01 4.06
C MET A 8 6.94 19.22 4.12
N PRO A 9 7.75 19.39 5.17
CA PRO A 9 8.70 20.50 5.25
C PRO A 9 9.86 20.30 4.27
N ALA A 10 10.29 21.39 3.64
CA ALA A 10 11.41 21.44 2.73
C ALA A 10 12.51 22.33 3.31
N TYR A 11 13.75 21.86 3.24
CA TYR A 11 14.94 22.56 3.72
C TYR A 11 15.91 22.86 2.56
N HIS A 12 16.57 24.02 2.62
CA HIS A 12 17.61 24.37 1.65
C HIS A 12 18.75 23.33 1.66
N GLY A 13 19.35 23.08 0.50
CA GLY A 13 20.48 22.16 0.36
C GLY A 13 20.13 20.65 0.40
N ARG A 14 18.85 20.27 0.57
CA ARG A 14 18.42 18.87 0.49
C ARG A 14 18.00 18.47 -0.92
N LYS A 15 18.04 17.16 -1.21
CA LYS A 15 17.65 16.59 -2.53
C LYS A 15 16.21 16.91 -2.92
N ASP A 16 15.33 17.01 -1.92
CA ASP A 16 13.90 17.26 -2.12
C ASP A 16 13.62 18.77 -1.88
N SER A 17 13.86 19.54 -2.92
CA SER A 17 13.56 20.97 -2.91
C SER A 17 12.05 21.23 -2.98
N LEU A 18 11.60 22.35 -2.41
CA LEU A 18 10.21 22.78 -2.41
C LEU A 18 9.59 22.75 -3.82
N ASN A 19 10.33 23.21 -4.83
CA ASN A 19 9.86 23.25 -6.21
C ASN A 19 9.69 21.84 -6.81
N LYS A 20 10.60 20.92 -6.52
CA LYS A 20 10.52 19.53 -7.01
C LYS A 20 9.30 18.81 -6.41
N MET A 21 9.06 18.97 -5.11
CA MET A 21 7.92 18.39 -4.44
C MET A 21 6.61 19.03 -4.93
N ARG A 22 6.59 20.35 -5.18
CA ARG A 22 5.45 21.06 -5.76
C ARG A 22 5.06 20.49 -7.12
N VAL A 23 6.03 20.24 -8.02
CA VAL A 23 5.76 19.61 -9.32
C VAL A 23 5.12 18.24 -9.13
N GLY A 24 5.65 17.40 -8.22
CA GLY A 24 5.08 16.09 -7.92
C GLY A 24 3.63 16.17 -7.43
N LEU A 25 3.33 17.09 -6.50
CA LEU A 25 1.96 17.27 -6.00
C LEU A 25 1.02 17.92 -7.03
N THR A 26 1.53 18.74 -7.94
CA THR A 26 0.74 19.26 -9.06
C THR A 26 0.30 18.13 -10.01
N ILE A 27 1.20 17.18 -10.31
CA ILE A 27 0.86 16.00 -11.09
C ILE A 27 -0.14 15.12 -10.34
N TYR A 28 0.07 14.93 -9.03
CA TYR A 28 -0.88 14.20 -8.18
C TYR A 28 -2.27 14.82 -8.22
N ASP A 29 -2.38 16.15 -8.09
CA ASP A 29 -3.65 16.87 -8.17
C ASP A 29 -4.31 16.76 -9.54
N ALA A 30 -3.52 16.75 -10.61
CA ALA A 30 -4.02 16.58 -11.97
C ALA A 30 -4.56 15.17 -12.22
N LEU A 31 -3.90 14.13 -11.70
CA LEU A 31 -4.36 12.75 -11.80
C LEU A 31 -5.59 12.45 -10.94
N ALA A 32 -5.78 13.21 -9.86
CA ALA A 32 -6.93 13.09 -8.95
C ALA A 32 -7.97 14.22 -9.20
N PHE A 33 -8.22 14.55 -10.46
CA PHE A 33 -9.08 15.67 -10.86
C PHE A 33 -10.53 15.51 -10.38
N ASP A 34 -11.01 14.29 -10.23
CA ASP A 34 -12.38 13.90 -9.87
C ASP A 34 -12.62 13.82 -8.35
N ARG A 35 -11.56 13.94 -7.52
CA ARG A 35 -11.68 13.85 -6.06
C ARG A 35 -12.63 14.85 -5.39
N GLY A 36 -12.95 15.93 -6.09
CA GLY A 36 -13.94 16.93 -5.66
C GLY A 36 -15.38 16.59 -6.03
N TRP A 37 -15.63 15.50 -6.77
CA TRP A 37 -16.97 15.13 -7.27
C TRP A 37 -17.75 14.22 -6.31
N LEU A 38 -17.15 13.88 -5.16
CA LEU A 38 -17.82 13.09 -4.15
C LEU A 38 -19.08 13.81 -3.65
N ALA A 39 -20.16 13.05 -3.44
CA ALA A 39 -21.44 13.58 -2.97
C ALA A 39 -21.32 14.18 -1.58
N ASP A 40 -20.55 13.54 -0.69
CA ASP A 40 -20.29 14.01 0.67
C ASP A 40 -19.16 15.06 0.66
N PRO A 41 -19.43 16.32 1.01
CA PRO A 41 -18.43 17.38 1.06
C PRO A 41 -17.26 17.08 2.01
N ASP A 42 -17.53 16.39 3.14
CA ASP A 42 -16.54 16.09 4.16
C ASP A 42 -15.52 15.03 3.72
N GLN A 43 -15.82 14.34 2.63
CA GLN A 43 -14.91 13.35 2.01
C GLN A 43 -14.10 13.92 0.85
N ARG A 44 -14.34 15.18 0.46
CA ARG A 44 -13.63 15.82 -0.65
C ARG A 44 -12.22 16.20 -0.21
N LEU A 45 -11.23 15.81 -1.02
CA LEU A 45 -9.83 16.13 -0.76
C LEU A 45 -9.47 17.50 -1.33
N PRO A 46 -9.03 18.47 -0.50
CA PRO A 46 -8.50 19.74 -0.98
C PRO A 46 -7.23 19.56 -1.83
N ARG A 47 -6.96 20.53 -2.69
CA ARG A 47 -5.70 20.59 -3.44
C ARG A 47 -4.53 20.91 -2.51
N HIS A 48 -3.32 20.58 -2.95
CA HIS A 48 -2.12 20.94 -2.20
C HIS A 48 -1.95 22.45 -2.10
N ARG A 49 -1.29 22.90 -1.03
CA ARG A 49 -0.89 24.29 -0.81
C ARG A 49 0.60 24.38 -0.57
N VAL A 50 1.22 25.43 -1.07
CA VAL A 50 2.61 25.77 -0.73
C VAL A 50 2.57 26.77 0.41
N LEU A 51 3.30 26.48 1.47
CA LEU A 51 3.40 27.31 2.67
C LEU A 51 4.80 27.91 2.74
N SER A 52 4.89 29.17 3.12
CA SER A 52 6.15 29.83 3.47
C SER A 52 6.76 29.22 4.75
N ALA A 53 8.03 29.53 5.02
CA ALA A 53 8.66 29.10 6.27
C ALA A 53 7.92 29.61 7.50
N ALA A 54 7.45 30.87 7.47
CA ALA A 54 6.70 31.46 8.58
C ALA A 54 5.34 30.75 8.80
N GLU A 55 4.57 30.49 7.75
CA GLU A 55 3.31 29.75 7.84
C GLU A 55 3.54 28.30 8.32
N THR A 56 4.63 27.69 7.88
CA THR A 56 5.00 26.34 8.29
C THR A 56 5.28 26.28 9.79
N LEU A 57 6.07 27.21 10.33
CA LEU A 57 6.38 27.30 11.76
C LEU A 57 5.17 27.71 12.60
N ALA A 58 4.25 28.52 12.05
CA ALA A 58 3.00 28.83 12.73
C ALA A 58 2.11 27.59 12.92
N LEU A 59 2.09 26.67 11.93
CA LEU A 59 1.36 25.40 12.01
C LEU A 59 2.09 24.35 12.85
N GLN A 60 3.41 24.32 12.80
CA GLN A 60 4.23 23.32 13.47
C GLN A 60 5.48 23.99 14.08
N PRO A 61 5.37 24.59 15.27
CA PRO A 61 6.46 25.34 15.91
C PRO A 61 7.68 24.49 16.28
N GLU A 62 7.52 23.17 16.41
CA GLU A 62 8.60 22.24 16.79
C GLU A 62 9.56 21.93 15.65
N LEU A 63 9.26 22.36 14.41
CA LEU A 63 10.16 22.14 13.29
C LEU A 63 11.43 23.00 13.41
N PRO A 64 12.62 22.47 13.09
CA PRO A 64 13.83 23.27 13.01
C PRO A 64 13.66 24.43 12.03
N ALA A 65 13.85 25.67 12.51
CA ALA A 65 13.68 26.86 11.69
C ALA A 65 14.88 27.10 10.74
N ASP A 66 16.07 26.64 11.13
CA ASP A 66 17.29 26.82 10.36
C ASP A 66 17.22 26.09 9.01
N GLY A 67 17.42 26.85 7.94
CA GLY A 67 17.37 26.33 6.57
C GLY A 67 15.98 25.94 6.07
N LEU A 68 14.91 26.19 6.81
CA LEU A 68 13.55 25.90 6.37
C LEU A 68 13.15 26.80 5.18
N ALA A 69 12.89 26.19 4.03
CA ALA A 69 12.43 26.88 2.82
C ALA A 69 10.90 27.09 2.80
N GLY A 70 10.17 26.28 3.56
CA GLY A 70 8.72 26.24 3.61
C GLY A 70 8.22 24.81 3.67
N ALA A 71 6.94 24.59 3.38
CA ALA A 71 6.35 23.26 3.33
C ALA A 71 5.32 23.14 2.21
N LEU A 72 4.99 21.90 1.86
CA LEU A 72 3.78 21.59 1.11
C LEU A 72 2.78 20.92 2.04
N GLN A 73 1.58 21.44 2.05
CA GLN A 73 0.43 20.80 2.70
C GLN A 73 -0.41 20.12 1.63
N TYR A 74 -0.66 18.84 1.79
CA TYR A 74 -1.56 18.07 0.95
C TYR A 74 -2.46 17.20 1.83
N HIS A 75 -3.47 16.60 1.23
CA HIS A 75 -4.40 15.76 1.96
C HIS A 75 -4.35 14.35 1.41
N ASP A 76 -4.39 13.41 2.32
CA ASP A 76 -4.53 11.99 2.03
C ASP A 76 -5.75 11.43 2.76
N CYS A 77 -6.16 10.24 2.39
CA CYS A 77 -7.31 9.59 2.99
C CYS A 77 -6.91 8.80 4.22
N GLN A 78 -7.45 9.16 5.38
CA GLN A 78 -7.29 8.37 6.59
C GLN A 78 -8.42 7.37 6.77
N MET A 79 -8.07 6.13 7.03
CA MET A 79 -9.00 5.10 7.48
C MET A 79 -8.98 5.03 9.00
N PHE A 80 -10.15 5.19 9.64
CA PHE A 80 -10.24 5.02 11.10
C PHE A 80 -10.02 3.58 11.54
N SER A 81 -10.51 2.64 10.74
CA SER A 81 -10.41 1.21 11.01
C SER A 81 -10.07 0.49 9.70
N PRO A 82 -8.77 0.33 9.41
CA PRO A 82 -8.32 -0.43 8.25
C PRO A 82 -8.86 -1.87 8.24
N GLU A 83 -8.99 -2.47 9.43
CA GLU A 83 -9.53 -3.82 9.63
C GLU A 83 -10.99 -3.90 9.19
N ARG A 84 -11.79 -2.86 9.50
CA ARG A 84 -13.19 -2.79 9.08
C ARG A 84 -13.30 -2.69 7.56
N LEU A 85 -12.46 -1.86 6.92
CA LEU A 85 -12.43 -1.77 5.46
C LEU A 85 -12.04 -3.10 4.82
N ALA A 86 -11.04 -3.79 5.37
CA ALA A 86 -10.65 -5.12 4.91
C ALA A 86 -11.80 -6.11 5.05
N LEU A 87 -12.51 -6.09 6.17
CA LEU A 87 -13.68 -6.95 6.40
C LEU A 87 -14.80 -6.68 5.38
N GLU A 88 -15.12 -5.42 5.10
CA GLU A 88 -16.13 -5.06 4.09
C GLU A 88 -15.75 -5.55 2.68
N CYS A 89 -14.46 -5.44 2.33
CA CYS A 89 -13.96 -6.00 1.06
C CYS A 89 -14.11 -7.53 1.02
N LEU A 90 -13.82 -8.22 2.13
CA LEU A 90 -13.96 -9.67 2.23
C LEU A 90 -15.44 -10.09 2.13
N LEU A 91 -16.33 -9.40 2.84
CA LEU A 91 -17.78 -9.68 2.78
C LEU A 91 -18.33 -9.45 1.37
N SER A 92 -17.89 -8.39 0.69
CA SER A 92 -18.24 -8.14 -0.71
C SER A 92 -17.73 -9.23 -1.64
N ALA A 93 -16.50 -9.70 -1.44
CA ALA A 93 -15.94 -10.81 -2.21
C ALA A 93 -16.71 -12.12 -1.97
N ALA A 94 -17.07 -12.41 -0.72
CA ALA A 94 -17.86 -13.58 -0.37
C ALA A 94 -19.24 -13.55 -1.05
N SER A 95 -19.92 -12.40 -1.04
CA SER A 95 -21.22 -12.23 -1.72
C SER A 95 -21.10 -12.39 -3.25
N ALA A 96 -19.92 -12.15 -3.82
CA ALA A 96 -19.61 -12.42 -5.22
C ALA A 96 -19.12 -13.86 -5.50
N GLY A 97 -19.19 -14.76 -4.50
CA GLY A 97 -18.84 -16.18 -4.64
C GLY A 97 -17.41 -16.55 -4.30
N ALA A 98 -16.62 -15.65 -3.71
CA ALA A 98 -15.28 -16.00 -3.23
C ALA A 98 -15.36 -16.88 -1.98
N SER A 99 -14.52 -17.93 -1.93
CA SER A 99 -14.31 -18.72 -0.71
C SER A 99 -13.26 -18.05 0.18
N LEU A 100 -13.62 -17.80 1.43
CA LEU A 100 -12.74 -17.17 2.42
C LEU A 100 -12.44 -18.15 3.54
N ALA A 101 -11.20 -18.20 3.99
CA ALA A 101 -10.80 -19.01 5.13
C ALA A 101 -9.74 -18.27 5.95
N ASN A 102 -9.98 -18.11 7.24
CA ASN A 102 -8.99 -17.71 8.23
C ASN A 102 -8.39 -18.96 8.90
N TYR A 103 -7.32 -18.79 9.67
CA TYR A 103 -6.57 -19.88 10.31
C TYR A 103 -6.06 -20.95 9.33
N VAL A 104 -5.96 -20.65 8.05
CA VAL A 104 -5.39 -21.52 7.03
C VAL A 104 -4.02 -20.99 6.62
N ARG A 105 -3.00 -21.77 6.90
CA ARG A 105 -1.60 -21.45 6.56
C ARG A 105 -1.24 -22.04 5.21
N VAL A 106 -0.56 -21.28 4.37
CA VAL A 106 0.06 -21.80 3.14
C VAL A 106 1.45 -22.38 3.48
N ASP A 107 1.63 -23.66 3.30
CA ASP A 107 2.87 -24.37 3.59
C ASP A 107 3.78 -24.53 2.37
N GLY A 108 3.27 -24.26 1.16
CA GLY A 108 4.06 -24.32 -0.07
C GLY A 108 3.23 -24.16 -1.33
N PHE A 109 3.92 -24.23 -2.47
CA PHE A 109 3.31 -24.15 -3.80
C PHE A 109 3.28 -25.50 -4.49
N ILE A 110 2.14 -25.83 -5.11
CA ILE A 110 2.03 -26.95 -6.06
C ILE A 110 2.67 -26.49 -7.37
N ARG A 111 3.63 -27.28 -7.88
CA ARG A 111 4.34 -26.96 -9.12
C ARG A 111 4.09 -28.00 -10.20
N GLU A 112 3.89 -27.52 -11.40
CA GLU A 112 3.86 -28.32 -12.64
C GLU A 112 4.94 -27.76 -13.58
N GLY A 113 6.14 -28.36 -13.53
CA GLY A 113 7.33 -27.79 -14.16
C GLY A 113 7.70 -26.43 -13.52
N GLU A 114 7.78 -25.38 -14.32
CA GLU A 114 8.04 -24.02 -13.84
C GLU A 114 6.78 -23.27 -13.40
N ARG A 115 5.61 -23.81 -13.71
CA ARG A 115 4.33 -23.19 -13.38
C ARG A 115 3.92 -23.46 -11.94
N ILE A 116 3.36 -22.44 -11.26
CA ILE A 116 2.65 -22.63 -10.00
C ILE A 116 1.19 -22.96 -10.35
N ALA A 117 0.74 -24.15 -9.94
CA ALA A 117 -0.59 -24.70 -10.21
C ALA A 117 -1.52 -24.64 -8.98
N GLY A 118 -1.01 -24.19 -7.83
CA GLY A 118 -1.78 -24.10 -6.60
C GLY A 118 -0.91 -23.97 -5.37
N VAL A 119 -1.51 -24.28 -4.20
CA VAL A 119 -0.86 -24.22 -2.90
C VAL A 119 -1.22 -25.42 -2.04
N HIS A 120 -0.29 -25.84 -1.18
CA HIS A 120 -0.55 -26.71 -0.05
C HIS A 120 -0.96 -25.86 1.13
N VAL A 121 -2.06 -26.20 1.76
CA VAL A 121 -2.61 -25.46 2.90
C VAL A 121 -2.77 -26.36 4.12
N HIS A 122 -2.70 -25.75 5.30
CA HIS A 122 -2.85 -26.38 6.59
C HIS A 122 -3.89 -25.60 7.40
N ASP A 123 -4.97 -26.23 7.77
CA ASP A 123 -5.95 -25.71 8.70
C ASP A 123 -5.39 -25.81 10.13
N LEU A 124 -5.12 -24.67 10.74
CA LEU A 124 -4.52 -24.58 12.08
C LEU A 124 -5.48 -24.96 13.20
N LEU A 125 -6.78 -25.05 12.92
CA LEU A 125 -7.78 -25.41 13.93
C LEU A 125 -8.01 -26.93 13.98
N SER A 126 -8.14 -27.56 12.80
CA SER A 126 -8.39 -29.00 12.71
C SER A 126 -7.11 -29.84 12.55
N GLY A 127 -6.00 -29.21 12.19
CA GLY A 127 -4.76 -29.89 11.83
C GLY A 127 -4.78 -30.58 10.46
N GLN A 128 -5.84 -30.42 9.68
CA GLN A 128 -5.98 -31.01 8.36
C GLN A 128 -5.17 -30.26 7.31
N THR A 129 -4.70 -30.98 6.30
CA THR A 129 -4.01 -30.42 5.13
C THR A 129 -4.82 -30.65 3.87
N ALA A 130 -4.70 -29.74 2.91
CA ALA A 130 -5.36 -29.83 1.61
C ALA A 130 -4.49 -29.22 0.49
N GLU A 131 -4.82 -29.58 -0.74
CA GLU A 131 -4.30 -28.96 -1.94
C GLU A 131 -5.37 -28.07 -2.57
N LEU A 132 -5.03 -26.82 -2.81
CA LEU A 132 -5.90 -25.88 -3.53
C LEU A 132 -5.25 -25.55 -4.87
N ARG A 133 -5.89 -25.99 -5.96
CA ARG A 133 -5.43 -25.73 -7.31
C ARG A 133 -6.00 -24.43 -7.84
N ALA A 134 -5.18 -23.63 -8.54
CA ALA A 134 -5.57 -22.35 -9.12
C ALA A 134 -4.75 -22.00 -10.36
N GLY A 135 -5.36 -21.28 -11.29
CA GLY A 135 -4.67 -20.73 -12.46
C GLY A 135 -3.69 -19.61 -12.14
N LEU A 136 -3.92 -18.89 -11.02
CA LEU A 136 -3.07 -17.81 -10.51
C LEU A 136 -3.01 -17.89 -8.99
N VAL A 137 -1.82 -17.74 -8.43
CA VAL A 137 -1.60 -17.59 -6.99
C VAL A 137 -0.98 -16.22 -6.71
N SER A 138 -1.65 -15.42 -5.88
CA SER A 138 -1.15 -14.12 -5.43
C SER A 138 -0.72 -14.20 -3.98
N ASN A 139 0.54 -13.86 -3.69
CA ASN A 139 1.05 -13.77 -2.33
C ASN A 139 1.01 -12.32 -1.86
N ALA A 140 0.03 -12.01 -1.03
CA ALA A 140 -0.17 -10.71 -0.40
C ALA A 140 0.08 -10.73 1.11
N ALA A 141 0.91 -11.64 1.62
CA ALA A 141 1.19 -11.84 3.04
C ALA A 141 1.99 -10.68 3.70
N GLY A 142 2.12 -9.54 3.03
CA GLY A 142 2.76 -8.33 3.59
C GLY A 142 4.21 -8.55 4.01
N PRO A 143 4.61 -8.17 5.25
CA PRO A 143 6.00 -8.29 5.72
C PRO A 143 6.53 -9.71 5.75
N VAL A 144 5.64 -10.70 5.83
CA VAL A 144 5.98 -12.13 5.91
C VAL A 144 5.88 -12.87 4.56
N ALA A 145 5.66 -12.15 3.47
CA ALA A 145 5.52 -12.77 2.14
C ALA A 145 6.73 -13.64 1.75
N ASP A 146 7.94 -13.30 2.19
CA ASP A 146 9.16 -14.07 1.92
C ASP A 146 9.30 -15.34 2.79
N THR A 147 8.47 -15.48 3.82
CA THR A 147 8.51 -16.66 4.70
C THR A 147 7.68 -17.83 4.15
N VAL A 148 6.80 -17.56 3.19
CA VAL A 148 6.04 -18.63 2.52
C VAL A 148 7.01 -19.51 1.74
N PRO A 149 7.08 -20.83 2.03
CA PRO A 149 8.03 -21.73 1.39
C PRO A 149 7.89 -21.72 -0.14
N GLY A 150 9.03 -21.67 -0.84
CA GLY A 150 9.05 -21.63 -2.31
C GLY A 150 8.93 -20.25 -2.95
N THR A 151 8.61 -19.19 -2.20
CA THR A 151 8.52 -17.81 -2.73
C THR A 151 9.87 -17.32 -3.29
N ARG A 152 10.99 -17.70 -2.66
CA ARG A 152 12.35 -17.29 -3.09
C ARG A 152 12.76 -17.89 -4.44
N ALA A 153 12.24 -19.05 -4.80
CA ALA A 153 12.54 -19.70 -6.08
C ALA A 153 11.84 -19.03 -7.28
N ALA A 154 10.80 -18.24 -7.03
CA ALA A 154 10.02 -17.53 -8.05
C ALA A 154 10.56 -16.12 -8.36
N ARG A 155 11.62 -15.67 -7.70
CA ARG A 155 12.24 -14.34 -7.97
C ARG A 155 13.22 -14.42 -9.13
N PRO A 156 13.04 -13.65 -10.22
CA PRO A 156 14.16 -13.26 -11.05
C PRO A 156 15.16 -12.51 -10.15
N ARG A 157 16.43 -12.88 -10.22
CA ARG A 157 17.52 -12.25 -9.43
C ARG A 157 17.74 -10.78 -9.86
N ALA A 158 16.84 -9.88 -9.52
CA ALA A 158 17.12 -8.45 -9.48
C ALA A 158 17.54 -8.11 -8.05
N ARG A 159 18.83 -8.07 -7.80
CA ARG A 159 19.40 -7.48 -6.57
C ARG A 159 19.11 -5.99 -6.59
N LEU A 160 18.04 -5.57 -5.92
CA LEU A 160 17.87 -4.18 -5.54
C LEU A 160 18.45 -4.03 -4.13
N PRO A 161 19.51 -3.23 -3.93
CA PRO A 161 20.07 -3.01 -2.61
C PRO A 161 19.06 -2.23 -1.76
N GLY A 162 18.72 -2.76 -0.60
CA GLY A 162 18.21 -1.98 0.52
C GLY A 162 16.71 -1.72 0.62
N ARG A 163 15.81 -2.44 -0.10
CA ARG A 163 14.36 -2.34 0.11
C ARG A 163 13.77 -3.63 0.68
N ARG A 164 13.17 -3.53 1.86
CA ARG A 164 12.33 -4.58 2.45
C ARG A 164 11.22 -4.96 1.47
N ALA A 165 10.94 -6.25 1.37
CA ALA A 165 10.01 -6.82 0.39
C ALA A 165 8.63 -6.17 0.43
N ARG A 166 8.18 -5.66 -0.71
CA ARG A 166 6.77 -5.44 -1.00
C ARG A 166 6.23 -6.75 -1.56
N GLY A 167 4.97 -7.09 -1.23
CA GLY A 167 4.33 -8.34 -1.62
C GLY A 167 4.59 -8.72 -3.08
N THR A 168 4.85 -10.01 -3.31
CA THR A 168 5.19 -10.55 -4.61
C THR A 168 3.98 -11.30 -5.15
N ALA A 169 3.38 -10.80 -6.22
CA ALA A 169 2.42 -11.57 -7.01
C ALA A 169 3.20 -12.57 -7.87
N VAL A 170 2.90 -13.85 -7.75
CA VAL A 170 3.48 -14.91 -8.58
C VAL A 170 2.44 -15.27 -9.63
N LYS A 171 2.66 -14.84 -10.87
CA LYS A 171 1.77 -15.13 -12.00
C LYS A 171 2.14 -16.49 -12.60
N ALA A 172 1.17 -17.40 -12.67
CA ALA A 172 1.28 -18.56 -13.54
C ALA A 172 1.13 -18.11 -15.01
N ARG A 173 2.13 -18.37 -15.85
CA ARG A 173 1.98 -18.23 -17.30
C ARG A 173 1.24 -19.44 -17.82
N GLY A 174 0.15 -19.22 -18.54
CA GLY A 174 -0.53 -20.22 -19.37
C GLY A 174 0.29 -20.53 -20.60
#